data_003eb0c8c659d34f5015ff4db308fe07
#
_entry.id   003eb0c8c659d34f5015ff4db308fe07
#
_cell.length_a   1.000
_cell.length_b   1.000
_cell.length_c   1.000
_cell.angle_alpha   90.00
_cell.angle_beta   90.00
_cell.angle_gamma   90.00
#
_symmetry.space_group_name_H-M   'P 1'
#
loop_
_entity.id
_entity.type
_entity.pdbx_description
1 polymer ?
#
loop_
_entity_poly.entity_id
_entity_poly.type
_entity_poly.pdbx_seq_one_letter_code
_entity_poly.pdbx_strand_id
1 'polypeptide(L)'
;AEVFIRRSNDVIPEIMGVVEDSLENATEIKVPETCPACGSHLVLDGAHYFCENTLSCKPQLVKSIVHFACRDAMNIEGFSEKTAEQLFEKLDIRSIADLYKLNFDELLTLDKFGPKKAQNLLDAVERSKTPELFRFIYALGIPNVGVKTAKDLVNKFKSIEGLKNATFEELISVQDVGDIVAKCVIDF
;
A
#
# COMPACT_ATOMS: atom_id res chain seq x y z
N ALA A 1 20.07 -5.30 26.97
CA ALA A 1 19.18 -5.61 28.11
C ALA A 1 18.53 -6.97 27.92
N GLU A 2 18.26 -7.67 29.02
CA GLU A 2 17.43 -8.90 29.05
C GLU A 2 15.98 -8.50 29.29
N VAL A 3 15.03 -9.26 28.71
CA VAL A 3 13.61 -8.95 28.80
C VAL A 3 12.80 -10.20 29.19
N PHE A 4 11.72 -9.99 29.94
CA PHE A 4 10.72 -11.02 30.20
C PHE A 4 9.79 -11.11 29.01
N ILE A 5 9.62 -12.35 28.49
CA ILE A 5 8.77 -12.62 27.33
C ILE A 5 7.65 -13.58 27.76
N ARG A 6 6.41 -13.30 27.37
CA ARG A 6 5.31 -14.25 27.41
C ARG A 6 4.75 -14.49 25.99
N ARG A 7 4.00 -15.58 25.82
CA ARG A 7 3.19 -15.79 24.62
C ARG A 7 1.80 -15.18 24.83
N SER A 8 1.44 -14.23 23.96
CA SER A 8 0.07 -13.73 23.88
C SER A 8 -0.74 -14.69 23.02
N ASN A 9 -1.87 -15.20 23.56
CA ASN A 9 -2.71 -16.21 22.92
C ASN A 9 -1.95 -17.43 22.37
N ASP A 10 -0.93 -17.90 23.11
CA ASP A 10 -0.06 -19.03 22.79
C ASP A 10 0.72 -18.95 21.46
N VAL A 11 0.68 -17.83 20.74
CA VAL A 11 1.26 -17.69 19.40
C VAL A 11 2.29 -16.55 19.32
N ILE A 12 1.95 -15.36 19.78
CA ILE A 12 2.76 -14.15 19.57
C ILE A 12 3.59 -13.83 20.81
N PRO A 13 4.95 -13.73 20.72
CA PRO A 13 5.77 -13.30 21.83
C PRO A 13 5.53 -11.82 22.15
N GLU A 14 5.31 -11.53 23.42
CA GLU A 14 5.09 -10.18 23.95
C GLU A 14 6.12 -9.89 25.03
N ILE A 15 6.77 -8.71 24.96
CA ILE A 15 7.72 -8.26 25.98
C ILE A 15 6.92 -7.69 27.15
N MET A 16 7.13 -8.26 28.35
CA MET A 16 6.41 -7.89 29.56
C MET A 16 7.17 -6.86 30.42
N GLY A 17 8.46 -6.76 30.26
CA GLY A 17 9.30 -5.87 31.01
C GLY A 17 10.78 -6.16 30.80
N VAL A 18 11.62 -5.38 31.45
CA VAL A 18 13.09 -5.47 31.39
C VAL A 18 13.60 -6.01 32.72
N VAL A 19 14.65 -6.81 32.68
CA VAL A 19 15.40 -7.23 33.87
C VAL A 19 16.29 -6.05 34.28
N GLU A 20 16.03 -5.45 35.45
CA GLU A 20 16.69 -4.20 35.89
C GLU A 20 18.21 -4.32 35.92
N ASP A 21 18.74 -5.42 36.41
CA ASP A 21 20.19 -5.67 36.50
C ASP A 21 20.86 -5.75 35.10
N SER A 22 20.10 -5.92 34.02
CA SER A 22 20.59 -5.99 32.64
C SER A 22 20.73 -4.61 31.97
N LEU A 23 20.32 -3.54 32.64
CA LEU A 23 20.33 -2.17 32.07
C LEU A 23 21.70 -1.47 32.13
N GLU A 24 22.62 -1.92 32.97
CA GLU A 24 23.92 -1.26 33.16
C GLU A 24 24.73 -1.05 31.86
N ASN A 25 24.56 -1.99 30.88
CA ASN A 25 25.24 -1.91 29.58
C ASN A 25 24.24 -1.77 28.42
N ALA A 26 23.01 -1.36 28.69
CA ALA A 26 21.99 -1.21 27.66
C ALA A 26 22.14 0.13 26.94
N THR A 27 22.00 0.09 25.62
CA THR A 27 21.93 1.30 24.79
C THR A 27 20.46 1.65 24.59
N GLU A 28 20.11 2.92 24.82
CA GLU A 28 18.78 3.43 24.53
C GLU A 28 18.50 3.37 23.03
N ILE A 29 17.37 2.79 22.64
CA ILE A 29 16.90 2.80 21.27
C ILE A 29 16.22 4.13 21.00
N LYS A 30 16.86 4.97 20.19
CA LYS A 30 16.27 6.23 19.74
C LYS A 30 15.44 5.98 18.49
N VAL A 31 14.17 6.38 18.56
CA VAL A 31 13.31 6.36 17.36
C VAL A 31 13.78 7.47 16.42
N PRO A 32 13.94 7.19 15.11
CA PRO A 32 14.33 8.24 14.17
C PRO A 32 13.23 9.29 14.04
N GLU A 33 13.61 10.57 14.01
CA GLU A 33 12.66 11.68 13.78
C GLU A 33 12.30 11.84 12.31
N THR A 34 13.14 11.29 11.42
CA THR A 34 12.97 11.39 9.97
C THR A 34 12.94 10.00 9.32
N CYS A 35 12.22 9.91 8.22
CA CYS A 35 12.14 8.70 7.42
C CYS A 35 13.52 8.33 6.86
N PRO A 36 14.04 7.13 7.12
CA PRO A 36 15.36 6.71 6.65
C PRO A 36 15.46 6.58 5.13
N ALA A 37 14.32 6.51 4.42
CA ALA A 37 14.27 6.36 2.98
C ALA A 37 14.17 7.69 2.22
N CYS A 38 13.48 8.70 2.76
CA CYS A 38 13.24 9.96 2.04
C CYS A 38 13.58 11.22 2.86
N GLY A 39 13.96 11.09 4.13
CA GLY A 39 14.31 12.21 5.00
C GLY A 39 13.13 13.05 5.52
N SER A 40 11.90 12.77 5.10
CA SER A 40 10.71 13.48 5.58
C SER A 40 10.46 13.20 7.06
N HIS A 41 9.85 14.15 7.76
CA HIS A 41 9.50 14.00 9.16
C HIS A 41 8.57 12.80 9.37
N LEU A 42 8.75 12.07 10.48
CA LEU A 42 7.86 10.98 10.86
C LEU A 42 6.79 11.51 11.81
N VAL A 43 5.56 11.08 11.59
CA VAL A 43 4.41 11.41 12.42
C VAL A 43 4.06 10.20 13.29
N LEU A 44 3.86 10.45 14.58
CA LEU A 44 3.39 9.42 15.52
C LEU A 44 1.87 9.39 15.49
N ASP A 45 1.30 8.26 15.05
CA ASP A 45 -0.12 7.98 15.13
C ASP A 45 -0.35 6.71 15.97
N GLY A 46 -0.99 6.89 17.12
CA GLY A 46 -1.11 5.84 18.12
C GLY A 46 0.25 5.34 18.61
N ALA A 47 0.57 4.07 18.34
CA ALA A 47 1.83 3.42 18.74
C ALA A 47 2.85 3.33 17.58
N HIS A 48 2.55 3.88 16.41
CA HIS A 48 3.35 3.69 15.20
C HIS A 48 3.82 5.02 14.61
N TYR A 49 5.04 5.00 14.05
CA TYR A 49 5.59 6.14 13.31
C TYR A 49 5.36 5.95 11.82
N PHE A 50 4.81 6.99 11.18
CA PHE A 50 4.48 6.99 9.75
C PHE A 50 5.25 8.07 9.02
N CYS A 51 5.64 7.76 7.79
CA CYS A 51 6.10 8.74 6.82
C CYS A 51 4.92 9.16 5.96
N GLU A 52 4.52 10.43 6.01
CA GLU A 52 3.39 10.95 5.24
C GLU A 52 3.75 11.33 3.80
N ASN A 53 5.01 11.18 3.39
CA ASN A 53 5.46 11.50 2.05
C ASN A 53 5.07 10.39 1.04
N THR A 54 3.80 10.32 0.70
CA THR A 54 3.27 9.31 -0.23
C THR A 54 3.69 9.56 -1.69
N LEU A 55 4.11 10.80 -2.03
CA LEU A 55 4.39 11.19 -3.40
C LEU A 55 5.83 10.94 -3.84
N SER A 56 6.79 10.87 -2.92
CA SER A 56 8.22 10.72 -3.29
C SER A 56 9.00 9.75 -2.42
N CYS A 57 8.41 9.18 -1.39
CA CYS A 57 9.04 8.13 -0.60
C CYS A 57 9.07 6.82 -1.40
N LYS A 58 10.26 6.41 -1.86
CA LYS A 58 10.43 5.21 -2.69
C LYS A 58 9.72 3.96 -2.14
N PRO A 59 9.92 3.54 -0.87
CA PRO A 59 9.24 2.36 -0.34
C PRO A 59 7.71 2.45 -0.40
N GLN A 60 7.13 3.64 -0.17
CA GLN A 60 5.68 3.82 -0.24
C GLN A 60 5.17 3.76 -1.67
N LEU A 61 5.82 4.44 -2.60
CA LEU A 61 5.47 4.38 -4.02
C LEU A 61 5.58 2.96 -4.59
N VAL A 62 6.68 2.27 -4.30
CA VAL A 62 6.85 0.87 -4.71
C VAL A 62 5.72 -0.01 -4.17
N LYS A 63 5.40 0.10 -2.87
CA LYS A 63 4.32 -0.68 -2.25
C LYS A 63 2.94 -0.32 -2.81
N SER A 64 2.66 0.95 -3.05
CA SER A 64 1.41 1.41 -3.67
C SER A 64 1.24 0.85 -5.09
N ILE A 65 2.29 0.89 -5.91
CA ILE A 65 2.28 0.34 -7.26
C ILE A 65 2.11 -1.19 -7.24
N VAL A 66 2.80 -1.89 -6.32
CA VAL A 66 2.66 -3.35 -6.16
C VAL A 66 1.23 -3.72 -5.71
N HIS A 67 0.66 -2.97 -4.76
CA HIS A 67 -0.72 -3.16 -4.33
C HIS A 67 -1.69 -2.96 -5.50
N PHE A 68 -1.54 -1.85 -6.24
CA PHE A 68 -2.36 -1.57 -7.42
C PHE A 68 -2.29 -2.69 -8.46
N ALA A 69 -1.10 -3.22 -8.72
CA ALA A 69 -0.88 -4.26 -9.72
C ALA A 69 -1.28 -5.67 -9.25
N CYS A 70 -1.55 -5.89 -7.95
CA CYS A 70 -1.76 -7.22 -7.40
C CYS A 70 -3.00 -7.92 -7.99
N ARG A 71 -3.06 -9.26 -7.79
CA ARG A 71 -4.10 -10.13 -8.37
C ARG A 71 -5.53 -9.71 -7.99
N ASP A 72 -5.72 -9.28 -6.75
CA ASP A 72 -7.05 -8.90 -6.25
C ASP A 72 -7.45 -7.47 -6.62
N ALA A 73 -6.47 -6.65 -7.03
CA ALA A 73 -6.66 -5.30 -7.56
C ALA A 73 -6.72 -5.32 -9.10
N MET A 74 -5.83 -4.63 -9.78
CA MET A 74 -5.86 -4.48 -11.25
C MET A 74 -5.33 -5.71 -12.00
N ASN A 75 -4.80 -6.71 -11.30
CA ASN A 75 -4.30 -7.98 -11.84
C ASN A 75 -3.32 -7.80 -13.01
N ILE A 76 -2.33 -6.95 -12.82
CA ILE A 76 -1.25 -6.76 -13.79
C ILE A 76 -0.25 -7.90 -13.63
N GLU A 77 -0.42 -8.95 -14.42
CA GLU A 77 0.40 -10.16 -14.34
C GLU A 77 1.87 -9.88 -14.68
N GLY A 78 2.77 -10.62 -14.03
CA GLY A 78 4.22 -10.45 -14.23
C GLY A 78 4.82 -9.24 -13.51
N PHE A 79 4.02 -8.51 -12.74
CA PHE A 79 4.46 -7.39 -11.91
C PHE A 79 4.96 -7.89 -10.55
N SER A 80 6.16 -7.50 -10.17
CA SER A 80 6.78 -7.85 -8.88
C SER A 80 7.32 -6.60 -8.20
N GLU A 81 7.60 -6.68 -6.89
CA GLU A 81 8.25 -5.59 -6.15
C GLU A 81 9.56 -5.15 -6.79
N LYS A 82 10.40 -6.12 -7.22
CA LYS A 82 11.63 -5.82 -7.97
C LYS A 82 11.39 -5.11 -9.31
N THR A 83 10.27 -5.40 -9.96
CA THR A 83 9.87 -4.68 -11.17
C THR A 83 9.49 -3.25 -10.83
N ALA A 84 8.68 -3.03 -9.77
CA ALA A 84 8.31 -1.70 -9.31
C ALA A 84 9.52 -0.85 -8.90
N GLU A 85 10.50 -1.45 -8.19
CA GLU A 85 11.76 -0.79 -7.83
C GLU A 85 12.53 -0.32 -9.06
N GLN A 86 12.68 -1.18 -10.08
CA GLN A 86 13.38 -0.81 -11.32
C GLN A 86 12.64 0.27 -12.10
N LEU A 87 11.31 0.20 -12.17
CA LEU A 87 10.49 1.24 -12.81
C LEU A 87 10.71 2.60 -12.12
N PHE A 88 10.73 2.61 -10.80
CA PHE A 88 11.03 3.82 -10.03
C PHE A 88 12.44 4.34 -10.30
N GLU A 89 13.46 3.47 -10.28
CA GLU A 89 14.88 3.85 -10.35
C GLU A 89 15.34 4.21 -11.76
N LYS A 90 14.89 3.46 -12.77
CA LYS A 90 15.40 3.54 -14.14
C LYS A 90 14.48 4.30 -15.09
N LEU A 91 13.16 4.27 -14.86
CA LEU A 91 12.16 4.88 -15.75
C LEU A 91 11.41 6.05 -15.10
N ASP A 92 11.84 6.48 -13.91
CA ASP A 92 11.25 7.63 -13.20
C ASP A 92 9.74 7.54 -12.99
N ILE A 93 9.21 6.33 -12.81
CA ILE A 93 7.80 6.12 -12.51
C ILE A 93 7.52 6.62 -11.09
N ARG A 94 6.65 7.64 -10.98
CA ARG A 94 6.33 8.33 -9.72
C ARG A 94 4.86 8.21 -9.31
N SER A 95 4.04 7.66 -10.19
CA SER A 95 2.62 7.48 -9.93
C SER A 95 2.09 6.20 -10.56
N ILE A 96 0.94 5.74 -10.08
CA ILE A 96 0.20 4.62 -10.69
C ILE A 96 -0.15 4.94 -12.15
N ALA A 97 -0.48 6.20 -12.47
CA ALA A 97 -0.83 6.61 -13.82
C ALA A 97 0.33 6.47 -14.82
N ASP A 98 1.58 6.53 -14.34
CA ASP A 98 2.74 6.36 -15.19
C ASP A 98 2.91 4.93 -15.71
N LEU A 99 2.33 3.93 -15.03
CA LEU A 99 2.30 2.55 -15.53
C LEU A 99 1.64 2.44 -16.91
N TYR A 100 0.65 3.28 -17.18
CA TYR A 100 -0.10 3.31 -18.45
C TYR A 100 0.59 4.09 -19.56
N LYS A 101 1.75 4.68 -19.27
CA LYS A 101 2.62 5.37 -20.24
C LYS A 101 3.84 4.55 -20.66
N LEU A 102 4.07 3.40 -20.00
CA LEU A 102 5.19 2.51 -20.28
C LEU A 102 5.19 2.08 -21.76
N ASN A 103 6.37 2.04 -22.35
CA ASN A 103 6.58 1.55 -23.70
C ASN A 103 7.55 0.36 -23.73
N PHE A 104 7.59 -0.31 -24.88
CA PHE A 104 8.35 -1.53 -25.06
C PHE A 104 9.87 -1.31 -24.93
N ASP A 105 10.39 -0.25 -25.54
CA ASP A 105 11.85 0.02 -25.58
C ASP A 105 12.37 0.38 -24.18
N GLU A 106 11.62 1.15 -23.41
CA GLU A 106 11.94 1.44 -22.01
C GLU A 106 12.00 0.16 -21.16
N LEU A 107 11.03 -0.74 -21.31
CA LEU A 107 11.00 -1.99 -20.57
C LEU A 107 12.20 -2.89 -20.88
N LEU A 108 12.73 -2.86 -22.10
CA LEU A 108 13.94 -3.62 -22.48
C LEU A 108 15.20 -3.13 -21.76
N THR A 109 15.21 -1.91 -21.20
CA THR A 109 16.33 -1.37 -20.42
C THR A 109 16.40 -1.93 -18.99
N LEU A 110 15.32 -2.59 -18.53
CA LEU A 110 15.25 -3.16 -17.21
C LEU A 110 16.01 -4.50 -17.12
N ASP A 111 16.59 -4.77 -15.94
CA ASP A 111 17.31 -6.01 -15.71
C ASP A 111 16.38 -7.22 -15.80
N LYS A 112 16.81 -8.23 -16.51
CA LYS A 112 16.06 -9.48 -16.74
C LYS A 112 14.72 -9.28 -17.44
N PHE A 113 14.58 -8.20 -18.22
CA PHE A 113 13.48 -7.98 -19.14
C PHE A 113 13.92 -8.33 -20.56
N GLY A 114 13.44 -9.46 -21.07
CA GLY A 114 13.53 -9.77 -22.49
C GLY A 114 12.25 -9.36 -23.23
N PRO A 115 12.24 -9.44 -24.58
CA PRO A 115 11.10 -9.01 -25.39
C PRO A 115 9.76 -9.64 -24.97
N LYS A 116 9.77 -10.94 -24.67
CA LYS A 116 8.55 -11.65 -24.23
C LYS A 116 8.00 -11.10 -22.90
N LYS A 117 8.88 -10.81 -21.93
CA LYS A 117 8.47 -10.29 -20.64
C LYS A 117 7.95 -8.85 -20.77
N ALA A 118 8.61 -8.02 -21.57
CA ALA A 118 8.18 -6.66 -21.85
C ALA A 118 6.79 -6.64 -22.50
N GLN A 119 6.57 -7.45 -23.54
CA GLN A 119 5.26 -7.53 -24.19
C GLN A 119 4.18 -8.04 -23.26
N ASN A 120 4.43 -9.10 -22.49
CA ASN A 120 3.45 -9.63 -21.53
C ASN A 120 3.04 -8.59 -20.49
N LEU A 121 3.98 -7.77 -20.01
CA LEU A 121 3.68 -6.71 -19.06
C LEU A 121 2.81 -5.62 -19.69
N LEU A 122 3.14 -5.18 -20.91
CA LEU A 122 2.32 -4.19 -21.63
C LEU A 122 0.91 -4.70 -21.91
N ASP A 123 0.78 -5.97 -22.32
CA ASP A 123 -0.52 -6.59 -22.54
C ASP A 123 -1.33 -6.69 -21.23
N ALA A 124 -0.67 -6.94 -20.11
CA ALA A 124 -1.32 -6.98 -18.81
C ALA A 124 -1.77 -5.58 -18.36
N VAL A 125 -0.93 -4.55 -18.58
CA VAL A 125 -1.30 -3.14 -18.34
C VAL A 125 -2.49 -2.73 -19.21
N GLU A 126 -2.50 -3.08 -20.48
CA GLU A 126 -3.60 -2.77 -21.38
C GLU A 126 -4.92 -3.44 -20.94
N ARG A 127 -4.88 -4.74 -20.59
CA ARG A 127 -6.05 -5.44 -20.04
C ARG A 127 -6.58 -4.82 -18.76
N SER A 128 -5.71 -4.23 -17.94
CA SER A 128 -6.11 -3.61 -16.68
C SER A 128 -6.90 -2.31 -16.82
N LYS A 129 -7.02 -1.74 -18.03
CA LYS A 129 -7.77 -0.49 -18.27
C LYS A 129 -9.29 -0.65 -18.13
N THR A 130 -9.80 -1.87 -18.17
CA THR A 130 -11.24 -2.17 -18.06
C THR A 130 -11.53 -3.13 -16.92
N PRO A 131 -11.23 -2.76 -15.65
CA PRO A 131 -11.44 -3.62 -14.50
C PRO A 131 -12.90 -3.62 -14.06
N GLU A 132 -13.30 -4.62 -13.28
CA GLU A 132 -14.50 -4.49 -12.46
C GLU A 132 -14.33 -3.36 -11.45
N LEU A 133 -15.36 -2.55 -11.23
CA LEU A 133 -15.28 -1.34 -10.41
C LEU A 133 -14.75 -1.58 -8.99
N PHE A 134 -15.14 -2.69 -8.35
CA PHE A 134 -14.66 -3.00 -6.99
C PHE A 134 -13.15 -3.25 -6.95
N ARG A 135 -12.57 -3.82 -8.04
CA ARG A 135 -11.13 -4.02 -8.16
C ARG A 135 -10.38 -2.70 -8.22
N PHE A 136 -10.93 -1.76 -8.98
CA PHE A 136 -10.37 -0.42 -9.07
C PHE A 136 -10.43 0.31 -7.71
N ILE A 137 -11.57 0.26 -7.01
CA ILE A 137 -11.71 0.86 -5.66
C ILE A 137 -10.71 0.22 -4.68
N TYR A 138 -10.58 -1.11 -4.68
CA TYR A 138 -9.58 -1.79 -3.87
C TYR A 138 -8.15 -1.40 -4.25
N ALA A 139 -7.88 -1.28 -5.56
CA ALA A 139 -6.57 -0.90 -6.09
C ALA A 139 -6.12 0.52 -5.69
N LEU A 140 -7.05 1.43 -5.41
CA LEU A 140 -6.73 2.77 -4.90
C LEU A 140 -6.00 2.72 -3.55
N GLY A 141 -6.16 1.64 -2.77
CA GLY A 141 -5.47 1.48 -1.50
C GLY A 141 -6.03 2.35 -0.38
N ILE A 142 -7.32 2.66 -0.42
CA ILE A 142 -8.00 3.40 0.65
C ILE A 142 -7.80 2.64 1.97
N PRO A 143 -7.29 3.28 3.03
CA PRO A 143 -7.07 2.61 4.31
C PRO A 143 -8.34 1.92 4.82
N ASN A 144 -8.18 0.71 5.37
CA ASN A 144 -9.27 -0.12 5.91
C ASN A 144 -10.33 -0.59 4.89
N VAL A 145 -10.16 -0.32 3.59
CA VAL A 145 -11.03 -0.81 2.52
C VAL A 145 -10.43 -2.07 1.90
N GLY A 146 -10.93 -3.24 2.32
CA GLY A 146 -10.58 -4.54 1.74
C GLY A 146 -11.41 -4.88 0.50
N VAL A 147 -11.12 -6.02 -0.13
CA VAL A 147 -11.86 -6.51 -1.32
C VAL A 147 -13.36 -6.64 -1.05
N LYS A 148 -13.75 -7.17 0.13
CA LYS A 148 -15.16 -7.31 0.52
C LYS A 148 -15.81 -5.94 0.63
N THR A 149 -15.22 -5.03 1.38
CA THR A 149 -15.71 -3.65 1.58
C THR A 149 -15.84 -2.92 0.23
N ALA A 150 -14.85 -3.07 -0.67
CA ALA A 150 -14.93 -2.48 -2.01
C ALA A 150 -16.13 -3.01 -2.81
N LYS A 151 -16.44 -4.31 -2.71
CA LYS A 151 -17.63 -4.89 -3.35
C LYS A 151 -18.93 -4.33 -2.76
N ASP A 152 -19.00 -4.19 -1.44
CA ASP A 152 -20.19 -3.69 -0.75
C ASP A 152 -20.43 -2.21 -1.08
N LEU A 153 -19.35 -1.40 -1.15
CA LEU A 153 -19.41 -0.02 -1.63
C LEU A 153 -19.92 0.07 -3.08
N VAL A 154 -19.40 -0.77 -3.99
CA VAL A 154 -19.88 -0.80 -5.38
C VAL A 154 -21.33 -1.23 -5.47
N ASN A 155 -21.76 -2.20 -4.68
CA ASN A 155 -23.16 -2.66 -4.64
C ASN A 155 -24.11 -1.53 -4.21
N LYS A 156 -23.67 -0.64 -3.33
CA LYS A 156 -24.47 0.51 -2.86
C LYS A 156 -24.43 1.67 -3.86
N PHE A 157 -23.23 2.14 -4.22
CA PHE A 157 -23.04 3.41 -4.93
C PHE A 157 -22.96 3.26 -6.47
N LYS A 158 -22.76 2.05 -6.99
CA LYS A 158 -22.81 1.67 -8.43
C LYS A 158 -21.76 2.32 -9.34
N SER A 159 -21.21 3.47 -8.99
CA SER A 159 -20.22 4.19 -9.79
C SER A 159 -19.18 4.89 -8.91
N ILE A 160 -18.08 5.35 -9.50
CA ILE A 160 -17.07 6.16 -8.81
C ILE A 160 -17.67 7.50 -8.39
N GLU A 161 -18.46 8.13 -9.27
CA GLU A 161 -19.14 9.38 -8.97
C GLU A 161 -20.12 9.23 -7.81
N GLY A 162 -20.86 8.11 -7.77
CA GLY A 162 -21.75 7.80 -6.66
C GLY A 162 -20.99 7.67 -5.33
N LEU A 163 -19.85 6.96 -5.34
CA LEU A 163 -19.02 6.82 -4.16
C LEU A 163 -18.37 8.14 -3.74
N LYS A 164 -17.85 8.93 -4.69
CA LYS A 164 -17.21 10.21 -4.44
C LYS A 164 -18.15 11.26 -3.83
N ASN A 165 -19.42 11.17 -4.15
CA ASN A 165 -20.46 12.08 -3.63
C ASN A 165 -21.21 11.50 -2.40
N ALA A 166 -20.79 10.33 -1.89
CA ALA A 166 -21.42 9.68 -0.76
C ALA A 166 -21.24 10.48 0.53
N THR A 167 -22.31 10.61 1.30
CA THR A 167 -22.25 11.21 2.64
C THR A 167 -21.74 10.19 3.67
N PHE A 168 -21.32 10.70 4.84
CA PHE A 168 -20.88 9.83 5.94
C PHE A 168 -22.00 8.87 6.37
N GLU A 169 -23.24 9.35 6.48
CA GLU A 169 -24.42 8.57 6.84
C GLU A 169 -24.72 7.48 5.83
N GLU A 170 -24.54 7.76 4.54
CA GLU A 170 -24.71 6.77 3.48
C GLU A 170 -23.62 5.70 3.55
N LEU A 171 -22.38 6.08 3.83
CA LEU A 171 -21.26 5.14 3.96
C LEU A 171 -21.45 4.19 5.14
N ILE A 172 -21.79 4.68 6.32
CA ILE A 172 -22.03 3.83 7.50
C ILE A 172 -23.27 2.93 7.36
N SER A 173 -24.19 3.24 6.42
CA SER A 173 -25.32 2.36 6.09
C SER A 173 -24.92 1.12 5.29
N VAL A 174 -23.67 1.05 4.79
CA VAL A 174 -23.14 -0.12 4.09
C VAL A 174 -22.72 -1.17 5.12
N GLN A 175 -23.05 -2.42 4.85
CA GLN A 175 -22.68 -3.52 5.74
C GLN A 175 -21.17 -3.58 5.94
N ASP A 176 -20.72 -3.81 7.18
CA ASP A 176 -19.33 -3.90 7.60
C ASP A 176 -18.51 -2.59 7.37
N VAL A 177 -19.17 -1.44 7.12
CA VAL A 177 -18.56 -0.12 7.08
C VAL A 177 -18.90 0.61 8.39
N GLY A 178 -17.90 0.74 9.25
CA GLY A 178 -18.00 1.56 10.47
C GLY A 178 -17.41 2.95 10.27
N ASP A 179 -17.46 3.77 11.34
CA ASP A 179 -17.01 5.17 11.34
C ASP A 179 -15.58 5.35 10.80
N ILE A 180 -14.67 4.44 11.17
CA ILE A 180 -13.26 4.52 10.74
C ILE A 180 -13.15 4.34 9.23
N VAL A 181 -13.83 3.34 8.66
CA VAL A 181 -13.80 3.06 7.22
C VAL A 181 -14.47 4.20 6.45
N ALA A 182 -15.61 4.68 6.92
CA ALA A 182 -16.33 5.81 6.31
C ALA A 182 -15.44 7.07 6.24
N LYS A 183 -14.75 7.41 7.34
CA LYS A 183 -13.76 8.50 7.35
C LYS A 183 -12.64 8.29 6.35
N CYS A 184 -12.04 7.09 6.30
CA CYS A 184 -10.98 6.79 5.34
C CYS A 184 -11.44 6.96 3.88
N VAL A 185 -12.71 6.68 3.57
CA VAL A 185 -13.26 6.88 2.22
C VAL A 185 -13.47 8.36 1.90
N ILE A 186 -13.90 9.16 2.87
CA ILE A 186 -14.14 10.61 2.69
C ILE A 186 -12.83 11.38 2.58
N ASP A 187 -11.84 11.01 3.38
CA ASP A 187 -10.55 11.71 3.46
C ASP A 187 -9.63 11.37 2.27
N PHE A 188 -9.94 10.31 1.50
CA PHE A 188 -9.20 9.87 0.33
C PHE A 188 -9.53 10.69 -0.91
#